data_c544ea1057282450dd9f7c636da14ff5
#
_entry.id   c544ea1057282450dd9f7c636da14ff5
#
_cell.length_a   1.000
_cell.length_b   1.000
_cell.length_c   1.000
_cell.angle_alpha   90.00
_cell.angle_beta   90.00
_cell.angle_gamma   90.00
#
_symmetry.space_group_name_H-M   'P 1'
#
loop_
_entity.id
_entity.type
_entity.pdbx_description
1 polymer ?
#
loop_
_entity_poly.entity_id
_entity_poly.type
_entity_poly.pdbx_seq_one_letter_code
_entity_poly.pdbx_strand_id
1 'polypeptide(L)'
;MNKKNPASTYDIISINEDDERHTLSIIVDDEPGVLARVIGLFAARGFNIDSLTVSETESKQQLSRITLVTSGSPSVIEKIKVQVDRLVSVHRVADLTA
;
A
#
# COMPACT_ATOMS: atom_id res chain seq x y z
N MET A 1 -24.63 -7.90 17.82
CA MET A 1 -24.66 -7.72 17.45
C MET A 1 -24.68 -7.35 17.11
N ASN A 2 -24.51 -7.43 16.92
CA ASN A 2 -24.45 -7.14 16.42
C ASN A 2 -24.23 -6.87 15.96
N LYS A 3 -23.95 -7.01 15.88
CA LYS A 3 -23.78 -6.77 15.40
C LYS A 3 -23.74 -6.47 14.85
N LYS A 4 -23.65 -6.64 14.65
CA LYS A 4 -23.79 -6.43 14.04
C LYS A 4 -24.17 -5.97 13.61
N ASN A 5 -24.27 -5.78 13.43
CA ASN A 5 -24.70 -5.35 12.81
C ASN A 5 -24.99 -4.84 12.36
N PRO A 6 -25.11 -4.79 12.54
CA PRO A 6 -25.56 -4.34 11.52
C PRO A 6 -25.17 -3.45 10.61
N ALA A 7 -24.60 -2.86 11.04
CA ALA A 7 -23.51 -2.57 10.11
C ALA A 7 -23.55 -3.43 8.90
N SER A 8 -24.40 -4.35 8.92
CA SER A 8 -24.52 -5.35 7.87
C SER A 8 -24.79 -4.78 6.48
N THR A 9 -25.55 -3.70 6.36
CA THR A 9 -25.79 -3.11 5.04
C THR A 9 -24.53 -2.54 4.46
N TYR A 10 -23.73 -1.91 5.28
CA TYR A 10 -22.46 -1.36 4.87
C TYR A 10 -21.50 -2.47 4.49
N ASP A 11 -21.49 -3.54 5.25
CA ASP A 11 -20.64 -4.69 4.96
C ASP A 11 -21.04 -5.36 3.65
N ILE A 12 -22.31 -5.41 3.36
CA ILE A 12 -22.79 -5.98 2.10
C ILE A 12 -22.29 -5.17 0.92
N ILE A 13 -22.27 -3.86 1.03
CA ILE A 13 -21.75 -3.02 -0.04
C ILE A 13 -20.27 -3.30 -0.28
N SER A 14 -19.50 -3.48 0.76
CA SER A 14 -18.08 -3.79 0.59
C SER A 14 -17.84 -5.17 0.02
N ILE A 15 -18.76 -6.11 0.26
CA ILE A 15 -18.67 -7.46 -0.29
C ILE A 15 -18.84 -7.48 -1.80
N ASN A 16 -19.58 -6.51 -2.37
CA ASN A 16 -19.82 -6.44 -3.80
C ASN A 16 -18.58 -6.11 -4.60
N GLU A 17 -17.52 -5.66 -3.95
CA GLU A 17 -16.26 -5.37 -4.59
C GLU A 17 -15.20 -6.29 -3.97
N ASP A 18 -14.82 -7.30 -4.74
CA ASP A 18 -13.87 -8.29 -4.26
C ASP A 18 -12.53 -7.65 -3.96
N ASP A 19 -12.01 -7.91 -2.79
CA ASP A 19 -10.67 -7.46 -2.45
C ASP A 19 -9.64 -8.24 -3.25
N GLU A 20 -8.61 -7.54 -3.64
CA GLU A 20 -7.47 -8.11 -4.35
C GLU A 20 -6.23 -7.92 -3.50
N ARG A 21 -5.32 -8.87 -3.63
CA ARG A 21 -4.00 -8.75 -3.03
C ARG A 21 -3.01 -8.26 -4.07
N HIS A 22 -2.31 -7.20 -3.77
CA HIS A 22 -1.35 -6.60 -4.68
C HIS A 22 0.03 -6.56 -4.04
N THR A 23 1.03 -6.81 -4.87
CA THR A 23 2.44 -6.67 -4.48
C THR A 23 2.98 -5.43 -5.17
N LEU A 24 3.38 -4.47 -4.36
CA LEU A 24 3.91 -3.21 -4.87
C LEU A 24 5.40 -3.13 -4.62
N SER A 25 6.15 -2.70 -5.63
CA SER A 25 7.56 -2.39 -5.51
C SER A 25 7.69 -0.87 -5.52
N ILE A 26 8.23 -0.31 -4.46
CA ILE A 26 8.33 1.13 -4.28
C ILE A 26 9.80 1.48 -4.14
N ILE A 27 10.32 2.25 -5.09
CA ILE A 27 11.71 2.71 -5.04
C ILE A 27 11.73 4.07 -4.36
N VAL A 28 12.49 4.18 -3.29
CA VAL A 28 12.53 5.37 -2.45
C VAL A 28 13.96 5.78 -2.17
N ASP A 29 14.12 7.02 -1.74
CA ASP A 29 15.40 7.46 -1.20
C ASP A 29 15.73 6.65 0.06
N ASP A 30 16.97 6.24 0.20
CA ASP A 30 17.44 5.52 1.39
C ASP A 30 17.74 6.55 2.49
N GLU A 31 16.68 7.08 3.07
CA GLU A 31 16.76 8.12 4.09
C GLU A 31 15.93 7.75 5.31
N PRO A 32 16.34 8.19 6.51
CA PRO A 32 15.52 7.99 7.70
C PRO A 32 14.13 8.58 7.52
N GLY A 33 13.13 7.86 7.97
CA GLY A 33 11.75 8.34 7.96
C GLY A 33 10.96 8.07 6.69
N VAL A 34 11.60 7.70 5.58
CA VAL A 34 10.86 7.43 4.34
C VAL A 34 9.95 6.23 4.50
N LEU A 35 10.48 5.15 5.09
CA LEU A 35 9.68 3.95 5.33
C LEU A 35 8.47 4.26 6.21
N ALA A 36 8.69 5.04 7.26
CA ALA A 36 7.60 5.43 8.16
C ALA A 36 6.53 6.24 7.43
N ARG A 37 6.92 7.09 6.50
CA ARG A 37 5.97 7.87 5.71
C ARG A 37 5.13 6.99 4.80
N VAL A 38 5.76 6.01 4.16
CA VAL A 38 5.05 5.09 3.29
C VAL A 38 4.06 4.25 4.11
N ILE A 39 4.54 3.67 5.20
CA ILE A 39 3.68 2.88 6.08
C ILE A 39 2.54 3.74 6.63
N GLY A 40 2.85 4.96 7.05
CA GLY A 40 1.85 5.88 7.60
C GLY A 40 0.77 6.21 6.60
N LEU A 41 1.10 6.33 5.34
CA LEU A 41 0.11 6.60 4.30
C LEU A 41 -0.88 5.45 4.18
N PHE A 42 -0.39 4.21 4.18
CA PHE A 42 -1.27 3.04 4.15
C PHE A 42 -2.15 2.97 5.39
N ALA A 43 -1.56 3.19 6.55
CA ALA A 43 -2.30 3.14 7.82
C ALA A 43 -3.38 4.22 7.89
N ALA A 44 -3.06 5.43 7.43
CA ALA A 44 -4.01 6.54 7.46
C ALA A 44 -5.22 6.30 6.56
N ARG A 45 -5.07 5.48 5.54
CA ARG A 45 -6.16 5.14 4.63
C ARG A 45 -6.85 3.84 4.99
N GLY A 46 -6.48 3.21 6.10
CA GLY A 46 -7.10 1.98 6.55
C GLY A 46 -6.67 0.74 5.78
N PHE A 47 -5.55 0.81 5.08
CA PHE A 47 -5.03 -0.35 4.36
C PHE A 47 -4.26 -1.26 5.27
N ASN A 48 -4.46 -2.58 5.09
CA ASN A 48 -3.62 -3.57 5.73
C ASN A 48 -2.34 -3.75 4.92
N ILE A 49 -1.23 -3.86 5.63
CA ILE A 49 0.02 -4.30 5.04
C ILE A 49 0.20 -5.75 5.45
N ASP A 50 0.06 -6.65 4.47
CA ASP A 50 0.14 -8.08 4.74
C ASP A 50 1.57 -8.54 4.91
N SER A 51 2.49 -7.93 4.17
CA SER A 51 3.92 -8.17 4.36
C SER A 51 4.70 -6.98 3.83
N LEU A 52 5.92 -6.84 4.32
CA LEU A 52 6.77 -5.74 3.92
C LEU A 52 8.23 -6.17 4.06
N THR A 53 9.00 -5.94 3.02
CA THR A 53 10.44 -6.13 3.06
C THR A 53 11.11 -4.90 2.48
N VAL A 54 12.30 -4.61 2.98
CA VAL A 54 13.10 -3.48 2.51
C VAL A 54 14.47 -4.02 2.13
N SER A 55 14.93 -3.63 0.96
CA SER A 55 16.26 -3.99 0.52
C SER A 55 16.92 -2.79 -0.14
N GLU A 56 18.23 -2.69 -0.01
CA GLU A 56 18.98 -1.67 -0.74
C GLU A 56 19.10 -2.10 -2.19
N THR A 57 19.03 -1.12 -3.08
CA THR A 57 19.27 -1.38 -4.48
C THR A 57 20.78 -1.34 -4.73
N GLU A 58 21.20 -1.90 -5.85
CA GLU A 58 22.61 -1.86 -6.23
C GLU A 58 23.01 -0.51 -6.82
N SER A 59 22.11 0.44 -6.82
CA SER A 59 22.32 1.75 -7.38
C SER A 59 23.27 2.57 -6.51
N LYS A 60 24.16 3.32 -7.13
CA LYS A 60 25.01 4.26 -6.43
C LYS A 60 24.26 5.47 -5.91
N GLN A 61 22.98 5.56 -6.22
CA GLN A 61 22.14 6.69 -5.85
C GLN A 61 21.54 6.57 -4.45
N GLN A 62 21.92 5.55 -3.70
CA GLN A 62 21.40 5.35 -2.34
C GLN A 62 19.88 5.25 -2.32
N LEU A 63 19.37 4.30 -3.08
CA LEU A 63 17.95 4.03 -3.13
C LEU A 63 17.66 2.71 -2.44
N SER A 64 16.45 2.60 -1.91
CA SER A 64 15.94 1.37 -1.32
C SER A 64 14.69 0.93 -2.05
N ARG A 65 14.46 -0.37 -2.05
CA ARG A 65 13.21 -0.94 -2.55
C ARG A 65 12.37 -1.43 -1.39
N ILE A 66 11.16 -0.95 -1.32
CA ILE A 66 10.16 -1.46 -0.40
C ILE A 66 9.26 -2.38 -1.21
N THR A 67 9.21 -3.65 -0.83
CA THR A 67 8.27 -4.60 -1.43
C THR A 67 7.16 -4.81 -0.42
N LEU A 68 5.96 -4.43 -0.80
CA LEU A 68 4.84 -4.37 0.13
C LEU A 68 3.65 -5.12 -0.46
N VAL A 69 3.07 -5.99 0.34
CA VAL A 69 1.84 -6.70 -0.06
C VAL A 69 0.69 -6.10 0.72
N THR A 70 -0.33 -5.68 0.01
CA THR A 70 -1.51 -5.08 0.60
C THR A 70 -2.76 -5.66 -0.06
N SER A 71 -3.88 -5.59 0.64
CA SER A 71 -5.15 -6.06 0.13
C SER A 71 -6.17 -4.95 0.20
N GLY A 72 -7.04 -4.91 -0.77
CA GLY A 72 -8.12 -3.93 -0.82
C GLY A 72 -8.90 -4.06 -2.11
N SER A 73 -9.94 -3.24 -2.25
CA SER A 73 -10.70 -3.22 -3.48
C SER A 73 -9.86 -2.65 -4.61
N PRO A 74 -10.10 -3.05 -5.87
CA PRO A 74 -9.31 -2.57 -7.00
C PRO A 74 -9.26 -1.06 -7.11
N SER A 75 -10.38 -0.38 -6.92
CA SER A 75 -10.42 1.08 -7.05
C SER A 75 -9.60 1.75 -5.96
N VAL A 76 -9.62 1.20 -4.75
CA VAL A 76 -8.90 1.78 -3.62
C VAL A 76 -7.40 1.53 -3.76
N ILE A 77 -7.01 0.34 -4.28
CA ILE A 77 -5.60 0.05 -4.57
C ILE A 77 -5.05 1.05 -5.59
N GLU A 78 -5.80 1.38 -6.64
CA GLU A 78 -5.34 2.36 -7.62
C GLU A 78 -5.13 3.73 -7.00
N LYS A 79 -5.99 4.13 -6.08
CA LYS A 79 -5.85 5.40 -5.39
C LYS A 79 -4.60 5.45 -4.52
N ILE A 80 -4.32 4.37 -3.78
CA ILE A 80 -3.15 4.37 -2.92
C ILE A 80 -1.86 4.40 -3.73
N LYS A 81 -1.84 3.72 -4.87
CA LYS A 81 -0.66 3.75 -5.74
C LYS A 81 -0.34 5.18 -6.19
N VAL A 82 -1.36 5.93 -6.58
CA VAL A 82 -1.17 7.32 -7.00
C VAL A 82 -0.65 8.17 -5.84
N GLN A 83 -1.19 7.98 -4.65
CA GLN A 83 -0.78 8.76 -3.48
C GLN A 83 0.65 8.45 -3.05
N VAL A 84 1.04 7.18 -3.10
CA VAL A 84 2.42 6.78 -2.81
C VAL A 84 3.38 7.42 -3.81
N ASP A 85 3.00 7.39 -5.09
CA ASP A 85 3.84 7.95 -6.15
C ASP A 85 4.08 9.44 -5.98
N ARG A 86 3.19 10.14 -5.30
CA ARG A 86 3.31 11.59 -5.07
C ARG A 86 4.20 11.96 -3.90
N LEU A 87 4.62 11.01 -3.08
CA LEU A 87 5.52 11.32 -1.99
C LEU A 87 6.88 11.76 -2.54
N VAL A 88 7.43 12.79 -1.93
CA VAL A 88 8.67 13.43 -2.46
C VAL A 88 9.81 12.43 -2.56
N SER A 89 9.94 11.55 -1.58
CA SER A 89 11.05 10.60 -1.52
C SER A 89 10.81 9.34 -2.36
N VAL A 90 9.67 9.24 -3.04
CA VAL A 90 9.34 8.08 -3.87
C VAL A 90 9.71 8.37 -5.31
N HIS A 91 10.51 7.49 -5.90
CA HIS A 91 10.96 7.62 -7.28
C HIS A 91 10.09 6.82 -8.23
N ARG A 92 9.56 5.69 -7.78
CA ARG A 92 8.82 4.81 -8.65
C ARG A 92 7.93 3.87 -7.85
N VAL A 93 6.74 3.62 -8.36
CA VAL A 93 5.83 2.61 -7.84
C VAL A 93 5.50 1.67 -8.99
N ALA A 94 5.67 0.38 -8.77
CA ALA A 94 5.33 -0.64 -9.74
C ALA A 94 4.43 -1.67 -9.08
N ASP A 95 3.34 -2.01 -9.73
CA ASP A 95 2.45 -3.07 -9.28
C ASP A 95 2.92 -4.36 -9.94
N LEU A 96 3.42 -5.29 -9.14
CA LEU A 96 3.97 -6.55 -9.62
C LEU A 96 2.92 -7.64 -9.76
N THR A 97 1.68 -7.33 -9.42
CA THR A 97 0.61 -8.30 -9.50
C THR A 97 0.23 -8.54 -10.95
N ALA A 98 0.21 -9.79 -11.33
CA ALA A 98 -0.12 -10.15 -12.71
C ALA A 98 -1.64 -10.11 -12.95
#